data_7bd67af370dfcf404aec28214c7a39d0
#
_entry.id   7bd67af370dfcf404aec28214c7a39d0
#
_cell.length_a   1.000
_cell.length_b   1.000
_cell.length_c   1.000
_cell.angle_alpha   90.00
_cell.angle_beta   90.00
_cell.angle_gamma   90.00
#
_symmetry.space_group_name_H-M   'P 1'
#
loop_
_entity.id
_entity.type
_entity.pdbx_description
1 polymer ?
#
loop_
_entity_poly.entity_id
_entity_poly.type
_entity_poly.pdbx_seq_one_letter_code
_entity_poly.pdbx_strand_id
1 'polypeptide(L)' 'MADPRTIEDSIRAGLDCTHVEVHGDDGTHFEAIVVSPEFAGLSRVRRHQLVYGALGDRMREEIHALSMKTLSPEEWAAR' A
#
# COMPACT_ATOMS: atom_id res chain seq x y z
N MET A 1 -6.45 0.46 -17.14
CA MET A 1 -7.06 1.10 -15.98
C MET A 1 -6.77 0.26 -14.75
N ALA A 2 -6.32 0.89 -13.68
CA ALA A 2 -6.00 0.17 -12.45
C ALA A 2 -7.26 -0.16 -11.67
N ASP A 3 -7.26 -1.32 -11.04
CA ASP A 3 -8.35 -1.84 -10.22
C ASP A 3 -7.84 -1.91 -8.77
N PRO A 4 -8.61 -1.46 -7.78
CA PRO A 4 -8.18 -1.54 -6.38
C PRO A 4 -7.74 -2.93 -5.96
N ARG A 5 -8.38 -3.96 -6.44
CA ARG A 5 -8.03 -5.34 -6.10
C ARG A 5 -6.68 -5.75 -6.68
N THR A 6 -6.39 -5.33 -7.90
CA THR A 6 -5.09 -5.59 -8.52
C THR A 6 -3.96 -4.92 -7.76
N ILE A 7 -4.20 -3.68 -7.29
CA ILE A 7 -3.24 -2.96 -6.47
C ILE A 7 -3.02 -3.70 -5.14
N GLU A 8 -4.10 -4.12 -4.50
CA GLU A 8 -4.04 -4.88 -3.25
C GLU A 8 -3.23 -6.17 -3.43
N ASP A 9 -3.52 -6.93 -4.48
CA ASP A 9 -2.81 -8.17 -4.77
C ASP A 9 -1.33 -7.94 -5.02
N SER A 10 -0.97 -6.87 -5.72
CA SER A 10 0.42 -6.52 -5.97
C SER A 10 1.17 -6.18 -4.68
N ILE A 11 0.52 -5.44 -3.78
CA ILE A 11 1.12 -5.11 -2.49
C ILE A 11 1.36 -6.39 -1.69
N ARG A 12 0.37 -7.27 -1.63
CA ARG A 12 0.49 -8.54 -0.90
C ARG A 12 1.56 -9.45 -1.48
N ALA A 13 1.74 -9.43 -2.78
CA ALA A 13 2.74 -10.27 -3.43
C ALA A 13 4.17 -9.83 -3.14
N GLY A 14 4.38 -8.53 -2.94
CA GLY A 14 5.72 -7.98 -2.75
C GLY A 14 6.06 -7.59 -1.31
N LEU A 15 5.12 -7.69 -0.39
CA LEU A 15 5.30 -7.23 0.98
C LEU A 15 4.49 -8.12 1.92
N ASP A 16 5.09 -8.52 3.03
CA ASP A 16 4.40 -9.34 4.03
C ASP A 16 3.42 -8.46 4.79
N CYS A 17 2.13 -8.61 4.51
CA CYS A 17 1.08 -7.79 5.09
C CYS A 17 0.10 -8.61 5.91
N THR A 18 -0.32 -8.06 7.04
CA THR A 18 -1.40 -8.64 7.85
C THR A 18 -2.75 -8.08 7.43
N HIS A 19 -2.77 -6.89 6.82
CA HIS A 19 -4.00 -6.26 6.36
C HIS A 19 -3.68 -5.28 5.21
N VAL A 20 -4.48 -5.32 4.15
CA VAL A 20 -4.39 -4.38 3.05
C VAL A 20 -5.81 -4.03 2.61
N GLU A 21 -6.08 -2.73 2.50
CA GLU A 21 -7.31 -2.22 1.89
C GLU A 21 -6.93 -1.20 0.84
N VAL A 22 -7.55 -1.28 -0.32
CA VAL A 22 -7.36 -0.28 -1.37
C VAL A 22 -8.74 0.16 -1.85
N HIS A 23 -8.97 1.46 -1.87
CA HIS A 23 -10.21 2.07 -2.31
C HIS A 23 -9.96 3.05 -3.44
N GLY A 24 -10.84 3.07 -4.41
CA GLY A 24 -10.77 3.99 -5.54
C GLY A 24 -11.96 3.73 -6.45
N ASP A 25 -12.59 4.79 -6.93
CA ASP A 25 -13.80 4.70 -7.74
C ASP A 25 -13.68 5.31 -9.12
N ASP A 26 -12.59 6.03 -9.40
CA ASP A 26 -12.40 6.67 -10.72
C ASP A 26 -11.30 6.00 -11.57
N GLY A 27 -10.64 4.98 -11.05
CA GLY A 27 -9.60 4.24 -11.78
C GLY A 27 -8.23 4.92 -11.83
N THR A 28 -8.08 6.09 -11.23
CA THR A 28 -6.80 6.81 -11.24
C THR A 28 -6.32 7.24 -9.86
N HIS A 29 -7.25 7.57 -8.96
CA HIS A 29 -6.93 8.01 -7.60
C HIS A 29 -7.30 6.92 -6.61
N PHE A 30 -6.35 6.55 -5.74
CA PHE A 30 -6.55 5.43 -4.82
C PHE A 30 -6.11 5.81 -3.41
N GLU A 31 -6.75 5.17 -2.43
CA GLU A 31 -6.36 5.24 -1.03
C GLU A 31 -6.07 3.83 -0.54
N ALA A 32 -4.95 3.64 0.12
CA ALA A 32 -4.55 2.35 0.64
C ALA A 32 -4.27 2.41 2.13
N ILE A 33 -4.66 1.35 2.83
CA ILE A 33 -4.23 1.10 4.20
C ILE A 33 -3.42 -0.18 4.15
N VAL A 34 -2.16 -0.11 4.55
CA VAL A 34 -1.24 -1.24 4.51
C VAL A 34 -0.68 -1.48 5.90
N VAL A 35 -0.89 -2.67 6.42
CA VAL A 35 -0.39 -3.08 7.73
C VAL A 35 0.61 -4.19 7.54
N SER A 36 1.84 -4.00 8.00
CA SER A 36 2.91 -4.95 7.83
C SER A 36 3.87 -4.94 9.01
N PRO A 37 4.30 -6.13 9.50
CA PRO A 37 5.34 -6.18 10.52
C PRO A 37 6.67 -5.61 10.02
N GLU A 38 6.88 -5.54 8.70
CA GLU A 38 8.09 -4.94 8.13
C GLU A 38 8.18 -3.44 8.36
N PHE A 39 7.06 -2.79 8.71
CA PHE A 39 7.04 -1.35 8.97
C PHE A 39 7.53 -0.97 10.36
N ALA A 40 7.61 -1.92 11.27
CA ALA A 40 8.00 -1.63 12.65
C ALA A 40 9.39 -0.97 12.71
N GLY A 41 9.46 0.18 13.39
CA GLY A 41 10.71 0.92 13.51
C GLY A 41 11.13 1.73 12.29
N LEU A 42 10.37 1.68 11.19
CA LEU A 42 10.69 2.44 9.98
C LEU A 42 9.97 3.79 9.96
N SER A 43 10.62 4.77 9.32
CA SER A 43 10.01 6.07 9.05
C SER A 43 8.90 5.92 8.02
N ARG A 44 8.02 6.93 7.94
CA ARG A 44 6.96 6.96 6.93
C ARG A 44 7.54 6.83 5.51
N VAL A 45 8.61 7.55 5.23
CA VAL A 45 9.24 7.52 3.91
C VAL A 45 9.71 6.12 3.55
N ARG A 46 10.36 5.43 4.48
CA ARG A 46 10.83 4.06 4.26
C ARG A 46 9.69 3.09 4.02
N ARG A 47 8.60 3.23 4.79
CA ARG A 47 7.41 2.40 4.62
C ARG A 47 6.80 2.59 3.23
N HIS A 48 6.70 3.84 2.78
CA HIS A 48 6.16 4.15 1.45
C HIS A 48 7.05 3.57 0.35
N GLN A 49 8.37 3.63 0.52
CA GLN A 49 9.30 3.03 -0.43
C GLN A 49 9.09 1.53 -0.56
N LEU A 50 8.80 0.84 0.54
CA LEU A 50 8.51 -0.59 0.50
C LEU A 50 7.23 -0.87 -0.29
N VAL A 51 6.20 -0.08 -0.10
CA VAL A 51 4.94 -0.24 -0.84
C VAL A 51 5.15 0.02 -2.33
N TYR A 52 5.86 1.10 -2.69
CA TYR A 52 6.16 1.39 -4.08
C TYR A 52 7.00 0.28 -4.72
N GLY A 53 7.94 -0.28 -3.97
CA GLY A 53 8.73 -1.41 -4.44
C GLY A 53 7.86 -2.63 -4.73
N ALA A 54 6.87 -2.90 -3.91
CA ALA A 54 5.94 -4.00 -4.11
C ALA A 54 5.06 -3.77 -5.35
N LEU A 55 4.68 -2.52 -5.62
CA LEU A 55 3.86 -2.18 -6.79
C LEU A 55 4.67 -2.19 -8.09
N GLY A 56 5.97 -1.91 -8.02
CA GLY A 56 6.83 -1.90 -9.19
C GLY A 56 6.46 -0.80 -10.19
N ASP A 57 6.64 -1.08 -11.47
CA ASP A 57 6.44 -0.09 -12.54
C ASP A 57 4.99 0.27 -12.77
N ARG A 58 4.05 -0.47 -12.20
CA ARG A 58 2.61 -0.20 -12.37
C ARG A 58 2.23 1.18 -11.86
N MET A 59 2.92 1.66 -10.81
CA MET A 59 2.66 3.00 -10.27
C MET A 59 2.82 4.08 -11.33
N ARG A 60 3.76 3.91 -12.24
CA ARG A 60 4.08 4.93 -13.22
C ARG A 60 3.05 5.02 -14.35
N GLU A 61 2.45 3.90 -14.70
CA GLU A 61 1.60 3.81 -15.89
C GLU A 61 0.12 3.81 -15.58
N GLU A 62 -0.29 3.15 -14.50
CA GLU A 62 -1.71 2.92 -14.22
C GLU A 62 -2.23 3.71 -13.03
N ILE A 63 -1.37 4.15 -12.13
CA ILE A 63 -1.78 4.80 -10.90
C ILE A 63 -1.21 6.21 -10.87
N HIS A 64 -2.08 7.21 -11.00
CA HIS A 64 -1.65 8.60 -10.98
C HIS A 64 -1.47 9.15 -9.58
N ALA A 65 -2.29 8.71 -8.64
CA ALA A 65 -2.18 9.16 -7.27
C ALA A 65 -2.58 8.04 -6.32
N LEU A 66 -1.71 7.76 -5.37
CA LEU A 66 -1.97 6.78 -4.32
C LEU A 66 -1.66 7.43 -2.98
N SER A 67 -2.71 7.70 -2.20
CA SER A 67 -2.57 8.09 -0.81
C SER A 67 -2.50 6.81 0.02
N MET A 68 -1.58 6.73 0.96
CA MET A 68 -1.47 5.53 1.76
C MET A 68 -1.23 5.83 3.24
N LYS A 69 -1.76 4.96 4.07
CA LYS A 69 -1.44 4.87 5.49
C LYS A 69 -0.71 3.57 5.70
N THR A 70 0.46 3.64 6.30
CA THR A 70 1.32 2.49 6.54
C THR A 70 1.49 2.33 8.05
N LEU A 71 1.10 1.17 8.56
CA LEU A 71 1.09 0.92 10.00
C LEU A 71 1.75 -0.42 10.30
N SER A 72 2.44 -0.49 11.45
CA SER A 72 2.80 -1.77 12.01
C SER A 72 1.56 -2.42 12.61
N PRO A 73 1.58 -3.75 12.86
CA PRO A 73 0.44 -4.41 13.50
C PRO A 73 0.10 -3.80 14.86
N GLU A 74 1.11 -3.35 15.60
CA GLU A 74 0.90 -2.73 16.90
C GLU A 74 0.17 -1.39 16.77
N GLU A 75 0.59 -0.57 15.80
CA GLU A 75 -0.06 0.71 15.52
C GLU A 75 -1.50 0.51 15.05
N TRP A 76 -1.71 -0.50 14.23
CA TRP A 76 -3.03 -0.85 13.74
C TRP A 76 -3.97 -1.28 14.88
N ALA A 77 -3.45 -2.08 15.81
CA ALA A 77 -4.22 -2.53 16.96
C ALA A 77 -4.54 -1.39 17.93
N ALA A 78 -3.68 -0.37 18.00
CA ALA A 78 -3.81 0.76 18.93
C ALA A 78 -4.67 1.92 18.39
N ARG A 79 -5.09 1.87 17.14
CA ARG A 79 -5.87 2.94 16.53
C ARG A 79 -7.23 3.16 17.14
#